data_3d2a5c950513c3c7313a0ce5bd63bede
#
_entry.id   3d2a5c950513c3c7313a0ce5bd63bede
#
_cell.length_a   1.000
_cell.length_b   1.000
_cell.length_c   1.000
_cell.angle_alpha   90.00
_cell.angle_beta   90.00
_cell.angle_gamma   90.00
#
_symmetry.space_group_name_H-M   'P 1'
#
loop_
_entity.id
_entity.type
_entity.pdbx_description
1 polymer ?
#
loop_
_entity_poly.entity_id
_entity_poly.type
_entity_poly.pdbx_seq_one_letter_code
_entity_poly.pdbx_strand_id
1 'polypeptide(L)'
;EQMPHMHRHSGEFSLSQITMDDVDLPRRMKGGEYVHAYYAYDMVSQCRVGLAYGRDKDEALVVACFRDMFRLIERNGWGMPAGIEVEQHLMSKYKEGFLKAGEVFKFVRFCAPLNSQDKYAEPLNGAFKTTIAHKNHEGVGRWYGKGARRVDQKKISDSGNHTYEDRKYYTFEELVADDRRDCAEWNNTLHPNQKKYPGMTRWDVLVARIN
;
A
#
# COMPACT_ATOMS: atom_id res chain seq x y z
N GLU A 1 -26.41 -9.56 -8.74
CA GLU A 1 -26.75 -8.25 -8.15
C GLU A 1 -25.55 -7.35 -8.28
N GLN A 2 -25.66 -6.24 -9.03
CA GLN A 2 -24.64 -5.21 -9.09
C GLN A 2 -24.67 -4.46 -7.76
N MET A 3 -23.55 -4.55 -7.01
CA MET A 3 -23.41 -3.70 -5.82
C MET A 3 -23.43 -2.23 -6.24
N PRO A 4 -24.18 -1.37 -5.52
CA PRO A 4 -24.23 0.04 -5.86
C PRO A 4 -22.84 0.67 -5.76
N HIS A 5 -22.45 1.42 -6.78
CA HIS A 5 -21.22 2.20 -6.75
C HIS A 5 -21.32 3.22 -5.62
N MET A 6 -20.52 3.03 -4.57
CA MET A 6 -20.42 4.04 -3.52
C MET A 6 -19.69 5.25 -4.07
N HIS A 7 -20.30 6.41 -4.04
CA HIS A 7 -19.62 7.66 -4.33
C HIS A 7 -18.54 7.90 -3.28
N ARG A 8 -17.29 7.78 -3.70
CA ARG A 8 -16.14 8.07 -2.85
C ARG A 8 -15.93 9.58 -2.81
N HIS A 9 -16.29 10.20 -1.73
CA HIS A 9 -15.92 11.59 -1.49
C HIS A 9 -14.47 11.64 -1.03
N SER A 10 -13.58 12.22 -1.84
CA SER A 10 -12.27 12.61 -1.35
C SER A 10 -12.44 13.82 -0.42
N GLY A 11 -11.83 13.79 0.75
CA GLY A 11 -11.78 14.95 1.62
C GLY A 11 -11.13 16.15 0.93
N GLU A 12 -11.31 17.33 1.49
CA GLU A 12 -10.67 18.55 0.96
C GLU A 12 -9.25 18.71 1.48
N PHE A 13 -8.96 18.14 2.64
CA PHE A 13 -7.68 18.30 3.35
C PHE A 13 -6.95 16.97 3.47
N SER A 14 -5.62 17.04 3.39
CA SER A 14 -4.75 15.92 3.69
C SER A 14 -4.92 15.47 5.14
N LEU A 15 -4.75 14.17 5.38
CA LEU A 15 -5.04 13.49 6.64
C LEU A 15 -6.52 13.54 7.08
N SER A 16 -7.45 14.01 6.23
CA SER A 16 -8.87 13.89 6.52
C SER A 16 -9.31 12.43 6.58
N GLN A 17 -8.75 11.59 5.72
CA GLN A 17 -9.01 10.16 5.70
C GLN A 17 -7.78 9.38 5.22
N ILE A 18 -7.43 8.35 5.99
CA ILE A 18 -6.40 7.38 5.68
C ILE A 18 -7.06 6.08 5.23
N THR A 19 -6.50 5.43 4.23
CA THR A 19 -6.86 4.06 3.83
C THR A 19 -5.67 3.15 4.00
N MET A 20 -5.88 1.94 4.50
CA MET A 20 -4.80 0.99 4.81
C MET A 20 -5.06 -0.37 4.16
N ASP A 21 -3.96 -0.99 3.70
CA ASP A 21 -4.03 -2.33 3.11
C ASP A 21 -2.70 -3.06 3.21
N ASP A 22 -2.76 -4.40 3.17
CA ASP A 22 -1.59 -5.26 3.09
C ASP A 22 -1.24 -5.62 1.65
N VAL A 23 0.03 -5.85 1.40
CA VAL A 23 0.55 -6.26 0.09
C VAL A 23 1.69 -7.24 0.26
N ASP A 24 1.70 -8.30 -0.53
CA ASP A 24 2.89 -9.12 -0.71
C ASP A 24 3.83 -8.43 -1.70
N LEU A 25 5.08 -8.18 -1.29
CA LEU A 25 6.08 -7.64 -2.20
C LEU A 25 6.28 -8.61 -3.38
N PRO A 26 6.40 -8.10 -4.61
CA PRO A 26 6.28 -8.95 -5.80
C PRO A 26 7.46 -9.89 -6.04
N ARG A 27 8.55 -9.71 -5.31
CA ARG A 27 9.77 -10.56 -5.39
C ARG A 27 9.88 -11.42 -4.14
N ARG A 28 10.53 -12.57 -4.27
CA ARG A 28 10.64 -13.56 -3.20
C ARG A 28 11.98 -13.51 -2.48
N MET A 29 11.95 -13.83 -1.19
CA MET A 29 13.14 -14.12 -0.42
C MET A 29 13.75 -15.48 -0.80
N LYS A 30 14.99 -15.69 -0.38
CA LYS A 30 15.63 -17.01 -0.41
C LYS A 30 14.80 -17.97 0.45
N GLY A 31 14.29 -19.03 -0.17
CA GLY A 31 13.31 -19.94 0.45
C GLY A 31 11.93 -19.86 -0.20
N GLY A 32 11.68 -18.86 -1.03
CA GLY A 32 10.45 -18.73 -1.81
C GLY A 32 9.31 -17.96 -1.10
N GLU A 33 9.54 -17.47 0.10
CA GLU A 33 8.59 -16.68 0.87
C GLU A 33 8.52 -15.24 0.37
N TYR A 34 7.39 -14.57 0.65
CA TYR A 34 7.22 -13.15 0.40
C TYR A 34 7.53 -12.31 1.64
N VAL A 35 7.99 -11.09 1.41
CA VAL A 35 7.89 -10.03 2.44
C VAL A 35 6.48 -9.46 2.39
N HIS A 36 5.84 -9.39 3.53
CA HIS A 36 4.55 -8.75 3.69
C HIS A 36 4.75 -7.29 4.07
N ALA A 37 4.09 -6.41 3.33
CA ALA A 37 4.08 -4.98 3.61
C ALA A 37 2.68 -4.55 4.05
N TYR A 38 2.59 -3.52 4.89
CA TYR A 38 1.35 -2.84 5.22
C TYR A 38 1.52 -1.36 5.00
N TYR A 39 0.58 -0.74 4.27
CA TYR A 39 0.69 0.65 3.87
C TYR A 39 -0.50 1.46 4.36
N ALA A 40 -0.22 2.70 4.78
CA ALA A 40 -1.22 3.72 5.03
C ALA A 40 -1.10 4.82 3.96
N TYR A 41 -2.20 5.13 3.28
CA TYR A 41 -2.28 6.19 2.29
C TYR A 41 -3.18 7.32 2.77
N ASP A 42 -2.73 8.54 2.58
CA ASP A 42 -3.63 9.70 2.60
C ASP A 42 -4.48 9.72 1.33
N MET A 43 -5.79 9.78 1.48
CA MET A 43 -6.72 9.68 0.34
C MET A 43 -6.71 10.91 -0.56
N VAL A 44 -6.35 12.07 -0.06
CA VAL A 44 -6.31 13.33 -0.83
C VAL A 44 -5.06 13.42 -1.68
N SER A 45 -3.91 13.27 -1.08
CA SER A 45 -2.61 13.35 -1.76
C SER A 45 -2.19 12.06 -2.46
N GLN A 46 -2.75 10.94 -2.02
CA GLN A 46 -2.33 9.59 -2.39
C GLN A 46 -0.88 9.26 -1.98
N CYS A 47 -0.32 10.02 -1.03
CA CYS A 47 0.95 9.71 -0.41
C CYS A 47 0.85 8.46 0.47
N ARG A 48 1.90 7.68 0.48
CA ARG A 48 2.14 6.71 1.54
C ARG A 48 2.67 7.45 2.76
N VAL A 49 1.90 7.43 3.83
CA VAL A 49 2.18 8.13 5.09
C VAL A 49 2.54 7.18 6.21
N GLY A 50 2.42 5.88 6.01
CA GLY A 50 2.85 4.83 6.93
C GLY A 50 3.26 3.57 6.19
N LEU A 51 4.35 2.94 6.64
CA LEU A 51 4.94 1.74 6.05
C LEU A 51 5.34 0.76 7.14
N ALA A 52 5.05 -0.51 6.92
CA ALA A 52 5.59 -1.58 7.75
C ALA A 52 5.91 -2.82 6.91
N TYR A 53 6.87 -3.62 7.37
CA TYR A 53 7.29 -4.84 6.69
C TYR A 53 7.46 -5.96 7.71
N GLY A 54 7.05 -7.16 7.34
CA GLY A 54 7.13 -8.35 8.18
C GLY A 54 7.30 -9.63 7.36
N ARG A 55 7.65 -10.69 8.05
CA ARG A 55 7.65 -12.06 7.48
C ARG A 55 6.27 -12.69 7.56
N ASP A 56 5.43 -12.21 8.45
CA ASP A 56 4.08 -12.68 8.71
C ASP A 56 3.07 -11.54 8.57
N LYS A 57 1.86 -11.88 8.13
CA LYS A 57 0.71 -10.96 8.13
C LYS A 57 0.00 -11.05 9.47
N ASP A 58 0.53 -10.35 10.44
CA ASP A 58 0.02 -10.35 11.79
C ASP A 58 -0.30 -8.95 12.30
N GLU A 59 -0.73 -8.86 13.53
CA GLU A 59 -1.03 -7.60 14.19
C GLU A 59 0.18 -6.72 14.42
N ALA A 60 1.35 -7.33 14.63
CA ALA A 60 2.58 -6.57 14.85
C ALA A 60 2.91 -5.74 13.59
N LEU A 61 2.65 -6.29 12.40
CA LEU A 61 2.80 -5.59 11.12
C LEU A 61 1.88 -4.37 11.06
N VAL A 62 0.62 -4.52 11.43
CA VAL A 62 -0.36 -3.42 11.44
C VAL A 62 0.03 -2.34 12.44
N VAL A 63 0.35 -2.73 13.67
CA VAL A 63 0.78 -1.80 14.73
C VAL A 63 2.05 -1.04 14.31
N ALA A 64 2.99 -1.72 13.65
CA ALA A 64 4.20 -1.08 13.12
C ALA A 64 3.89 -0.03 12.06
N CYS A 65 2.91 -0.26 11.18
CA CYS A 65 2.47 0.72 10.19
C CYS A 65 1.83 1.95 10.83
N PHE A 66 0.95 1.77 11.83
CA PHE A 66 0.41 2.89 12.60
C PHE A 66 1.51 3.70 13.28
N ARG A 67 2.45 3.01 13.90
CA ARG A 67 3.58 3.65 14.59
C ARG A 67 4.44 4.48 13.62
N ASP A 68 4.68 3.98 12.43
CA ASP A 68 5.42 4.70 11.39
C ASP A 68 4.67 5.94 10.93
N MET A 69 3.37 5.83 10.67
CA MET A 69 2.49 6.95 10.31
C MET A 69 2.45 8.01 11.41
N PHE A 70 2.27 7.63 12.68
CA PHE A 70 2.23 8.59 13.78
C PHE A 70 3.57 9.30 13.99
N ARG A 71 4.70 8.61 13.79
CA ARG A 71 6.02 9.23 13.80
C ARG A 71 6.21 10.24 12.67
N LEU A 72 5.66 9.98 11.49
CA LEU A 72 5.68 10.96 10.39
C LEU A 72 4.88 12.21 10.77
N ILE A 73 3.68 12.03 11.30
CA ILE A 73 2.79 13.11 11.73
C ILE A 73 3.46 13.95 12.83
N GLU A 74 3.99 13.30 13.86
CA GLU A 74 4.68 13.95 14.97
C GLU A 74 5.89 14.77 14.52
N ARG A 75 6.76 14.19 13.68
CA ARG A 75 7.96 14.88 13.17
C ARG A 75 7.64 16.15 12.38
N ASN A 76 6.48 16.19 11.73
CA ASN A 76 6.06 17.34 10.94
C ASN A 76 5.13 18.29 11.72
N GLY A 77 4.78 17.98 12.97
CA GLY A 77 3.87 18.78 13.77
C GLY A 77 2.44 18.82 13.22
N TRP A 78 2.03 17.77 12.49
CA TRP A 78 0.70 17.69 11.89
C TRP A 78 -0.35 17.19 12.88
N GLY A 79 -1.61 17.54 12.62
CA GLY A 79 -2.74 17.00 13.37
C GLY A 79 -3.00 15.52 13.06
N MET A 80 -3.66 14.83 13.99
CA MET A 80 -4.07 13.45 13.80
C MET A 80 -5.06 13.31 12.65
N PRO A 81 -5.03 12.20 11.88
CA PRO A 81 -6.01 11.93 10.85
C PRO A 81 -7.43 11.91 11.41
N ALA A 82 -8.36 12.54 10.71
CA ALA A 82 -9.74 12.59 11.16
C ALA A 82 -10.45 11.24 10.99
N GLY A 83 -10.16 10.53 9.92
CA GLY A 83 -10.78 9.26 9.59
C GLY A 83 -9.80 8.19 9.13
N ILE A 84 -10.19 6.94 9.30
CA ILE A 84 -9.43 5.80 8.84
C ILE A 84 -10.34 4.73 8.22
N GLU A 85 -9.88 4.15 7.13
CA GLU A 85 -10.47 3.01 6.45
C GLU A 85 -9.52 1.82 6.58
N VAL A 86 -9.99 0.73 7.17
CA VAL A 86 -9.20 -0.46 7.47
C VAL A 86 -9.94 -1.73 7.07
N GLU A 87 -9.18 -2.79 6.82
CA GLU A 87 -9.74 -4.10 6.60
C GLU A 87 -10.25 -4.74 7.89
N GLN A 88 -11.40 -5.40 7.83
CA GLN A 88 -12.00 -6.02 9.01
C GLN A 88 -11.17 -7.19 9.54
N HIS A 89 -10.51 -7.95 8.66
CA HIS A 89 -9.85 -9.22 9.03
C HIS A 89 -8.78 -9.07 10.13
N LEU A 90 -7.79 -8.22 9.93
CA LEU A 90 -6.70 -8.02 10.90
C LEU A 90 -7.03 -7.00 12.00
N MET A 91 -8.07 -6.19 11.79
CA MET A 91 -8.33 -5.01 12.59
C MET A 91 -9.56 -5.14 13.50
N SER A 92 -10.34 -6.24 13.37
CA SER A 92 -11.61 -6.41 14.12
C SER A 92 -11.44 -6.35 15.64
N LYS A 93 -10.36 -6.87 16.17
CA LYS A 93 -10.10 -6.88 17.62
C LYS A 93 -9.74 -5.50 18.20
N TYR A 94 -9.34 -4.54 17.36
CA TYR A 94 -9.08 -3.16 17.79
C TYR A 94 -10.33 -2.27 17.74
N LYS A 95 -11.46 -2.82 17.28
CA LYS A 95 -12.71 -2.08 17.10
C LYS A 95 -13.23 -1.43 18.39
N GLU A 96 -13.08 -2.11 19.50
CA GLU A 96 -13.48 -1.59 20.83
C GLU A 96 -12.32 -0.90 21.57
N GLY A 97 -11.15 -0.82 20.95
CA GLY A 97 -9.97 -0.15 21.45
C GLY A 97 -9.66 1.12 20.68
N PHE A 98 -8.40 1.27 20.22
CA PHE A 98 -7.94 2.50 19.56
C PHE A 98 -8.61 2.78 18.22
N LEU A 99 -9.28 1.79 17.59
CA LEU A 99 -10.13 1.97 16.42
C LEU A 99 -11.60 2.21 16.75
N LYS A 100 -11.94 2.39 18.00
CA LYS A 100 -13.26 2.86 18.37
C LYS A 100 -13.43 4.30 17.89
N ALA A 101 -14.48 4.55 17.11
CA ALA A 101 -14.74 5.87 16.56
C ALA A 101 -14.92 6.90 17.69
N GLY A 102 -14.25 8.04 17.54
CA GLY A 102 -14.26 9.11 18.54
C GLY A 102 -13.10 9.03 19.54
N GLU A 103 -12.34 7.94 19.61
CA GLU A 103 -11.14 7.85 20.45
C GLU A 103 -9.93 8.49 19.74
N VAL A 104 -9.17 7.71 18.96
CA VAL A 104 -8.01 8.23 18.21
C VAL A 104 -8.46 8.88 16.89
N PHE A 105 -9.43 8.28 16.22
CA PHE A 105 -10.00 8.76 14.96
C PHE A 105 -11.46 9.14 15.16
N LYS A 106 -11.87 10.28 14.60
CA LYS A 106 -13.29 10.70 14.63
C LYS A 106 -14.18 9.72 13.86
N PHE A 107 -13.66 9.16 12.77
CA PHE A 107 -14.37 8.22 11.91
C PHE A 107 -13.52 7.00 11.66
N VAL A 108 -14.09 5.81 11.81
CA VAL A 108 -13.47 4.53 11.51
C VAL A 108 -14.41 3.74 10.63
N ARG A 109 -13.91 3.33 9.45
CA ARG A 109 -14.63 2.48 8.52
C ARG A 109 -13.94 1.14 8.42
N PHE A 110 -14.69 0.07 8.68
CA PHE A 110 -14.26 -1.29 8.43
C PHE A 110 -14.81 -1.74 7.08
N CYS A 111 -13.91 -2.01 6.13
CA CYS A 111 -14.28 -2.53 4.82
C CYS A 111 -14.68 -4.00 4.92
N ALA A 112 -15.73 -4.37 4.19
CA ALA A 112 -16.17 -5.76 4.14
C ALA A 112 -15.09 -6.65 3.50
N PRO A 113 -14.87 -7.85 4.04
CA PRO A 113 -13.95 -8.81 3.44
C PRO A 113 -14.44 -9.19 2.03
N LEU A 114 -13.49 -9.45 1.12
CA LEU A 114 -13.73 -9.83 -0.28
C LEU A 114 -14.42 -8.77 -1.15
N ASN A 115 -14.56 -7.54 -0.68
CA ASN A 115 -15.09 -6.43 -1.48
C ASN A 115 -13.96 -5.48 -1.90
N SER A 116 -13.26 -5.83 -2.98
CA SER A 116 -12.16 -5.04 -3.53
C SER A 116 -12.59 -3.63 -3.97
N GLN A 117 -13.86 -3.45 -4.32
CA GLN A 117 -14.39 -2.14 -4.72
C GLN A 117 -14.62 -1.22 -3.52
N ASP A 118 -14.65 -1.75 -2.32
CA ASP A 118 -14.91 -1.01 -1.08
C ASP A 118 -13.63 -0.37 -0.49
N LYS A 119 -12.45 -0.84 -0.90
CA LYS A 119 -11.16 -0.32 -0.44
C LYS A 119 -10.55 0.68 -1.42
N TYR A 120 -10.15 1.84 -0.92
CA TYR A 120 -9.44 2.83 -1.73
C TYR A 120 -7.93 2.49 -1.89
N ALA A 121 -7.36 1.77 -0.95
CA ALA A 121 -5.94 1.37 -0.98
C ALA A 121 -5.62 0.41 -2.13
N GLU A 122 -6.54 -0.49 -2.52
CA GLU A 122 -6.28 -1.50 -3.55
C GLU A 122 -5.97 -0.89 -4.93
N PRO A 123 -6.75 0.06 -5.48
CA PRO A 123 -6.37 0.79 -6.69
C PRO A 123 -5.04 1.52 -6.59
N LEU A 124 -4.70 2.08 -5.41
CA LEU A 124 -3.43 2.75 -5.18
C LEU A 124 -2.25 1.76 -5.21
N ASN A 125 -2.41 0.59 -4.59
CA ASN A 125 -1.42 -0.49 -4.67
C ASN A 125 -1.22 -0.96 -6.12
N GLY A 126 -2.29 -1.10 -6.90
CA GLY A 126 -2.24 -1.41 -8.32
C GLY A 126 -1.50 -0.36 -9.14
N ALA A 127 -1.81 0.93 -8.92
CA ALA A 127 -1.15 2.06 -9.58
C ALA A 127 0.34 2.13 -9.22
N PHE A 128 0.71 2.01 -7.94
CA PHE A 128 2.09 1.96 -7.49
C PHE A 128 2.87 0.83 -8.17
N LYS A 129 2.32 -0.38 -8.17
CA LYS A 129 2.94 -1.54 -8.81
C LYS A 129 3.22 -1.29 -10.28
N THR A 130 2.28 -0.71 -11.00
CA THR A 130 2.41 -0.52 -12.46
C THR A 130 3.30 0.66 -12.84
N THR A 131 3.36 1.71 -12.04
CA THR A 131 4.10 2.93 -12.35
C THR A 131 5.51 2.95 -11.79
N ILE A 132 5.74 2.32 -10.64
CA ILE A 132 7.02 2.35 -9.92
C ILE A 132 7.68 0.97 -9.93
N ALA A 133 7.06 -0.04 -9.30
CA ALA A 133 7.72 -1.32 -9.08
C ALA A 133 8.07 -2.05 -10.39
N HIS A 134 7.19 -2.00 -11.41
CA HIS A 134 7.47 -2.58 -12.73
C HIS A 134 8.62 -1.89 -13.48
N LYS A 135 8.79 -0.60 -13.24
CA LYS A 135 9.86 0.19 -13.86
C LYS A 135 11.21 -0.08 -13.20
N ASN A 136 11.20 -0.17 -11.87
CA ASN A 136 12.42 -0.17 -11.06
C ASN A 136 13.01 -1.56 -10.87
N HIS A 137 12.21 -2.62 -11.02
CA HIS A 137 12.63 -3.97 -10.64
C HIS A 137 12.46 -4.98 -11.78
N GLU A 138 13.55 -5.65 -12.10
CA GLU A 138 13.55 -6.80 -12.99
C GLU A 138 12.72 -7.95 -12.40
N GLY A 139 11.97 -8.65 -13.25
CA GLY A 139 11.11 -9.76 -12.83
C GLY A 139 9.78 -9.35 -12.18
N VAL A 140 9.58 -8.07 -11.90
CA VAL A 140 8.29 -7.49 -11.52
C VAL A 140 7.60 -7.05 -12.80
N GLY A 141 7.08 -8.01 -13.55
CA GLY A 141 6.49 -7.75 -14.85
C GLY A 141 5.00 -7.52 -14.81
N ARG A 142 4.52 -6.72 -15.78
CA ARG A 142 3.12 -6.77 -16.19
C ARG A 142 2.81 -8.12 -16.81
N TRP A 143 1.63 -8.61 -16.53
CA TRP A 143 1.04 -9.67 -17.32
C TRP A 143 0.58 -9.09 -18.66
N TYR A 144 1.22 -9.48 -19.73
CA TYR A 144 0.77 -9.12 -21.08
C TYR A 144 -0.11 -10.25 -21.61
N GLY A 145 -1.40 -10.04 -21.54
CA GLY A 145 -2.37 -10.94 -22.12
C GLY A 145 -2.61 -12.26 -21.38
N LYS A 146 -3.57 -13.04 -21.86
CA LYS A 146 -3.83 -14.39 -21.37
C LYS A 146 -2.59 -15.26 -21.64
N GLY A 147 -1.98 -15.79 -20.60
CA GLY A 147 -0.81 -16.65 -20.71
C GLY A 147 0.55 -15.97 -20.52
N ALA A 148 0.58 -14.65 -20.32
CA ALA A 148 1.81 -14.00 -19.89
C ALA A 148 2.20 -14.52 -18.49
N ARG A 149 3.43 -14.99 -18.36
CA ARG A 149 3.93 -15.59 -17.13
C ARG A 149 4.98 -14.67 -16.50
N ARG A 150 5.03 -14.66 -15.20
CA ARG A 150 6.14 -14.01 -14.49
C ARG A 150 7.45 -14.63 -14.94
N VAL A 151 8.51 -13.82 -15.00
CA VAL A 151 9.84 -14.30 -15.40
C VAL A 151 10.27 -15.51 -14.57
N ASP A 152 9.88 -15.55 -13.32
CA ASP A 152 10.11 -16.65 -12.39
C ASP A 152 9.32 -17.94 -12.71
N GLN A 153 8.34 -17.89 -13.61
CA GLN A 153 7.56 -19.05 -14.08
C GLN A 153 7.93 -19.49 -15.50
N LYS A 154 8.85 -18.80 -16.16
CA LYS A 154 9.17 -19.04 -17.57
C LYS A 154 10.04 -20.28 -17.83
N LYS A 155 10.70 -20.83 -16.84
CA LYS A 155 11.57 -22.02 -17.04
C LYS A 155 10.91 -23.29 -16.53
N ILE A 156 9.85 -23.73 -17.21
CA ILE A 156 9.49 -25.13 -17.21
C ILE A 156 10.40 -25.78 -18.25
N SER A 157 11.36 -26.60 -17.83
CA SER A 157 12.07 -27.44 -18.78
C SER A 157 11.12 -28.40 -19.43
N ASP A 158 11.36 -28.78 -20.69
CA ASP A 158 10.57 -29.76 -21.42
C ASP A 158 10.47 -31.12 -20.70
N SER A 159 11.35 -31.36 -19.72
CA SER A 159 11.36 -32.54 -18.85
C SER A 159 10.48 -32.42 -17.60
N GLY A 160 9.77 -31.32 -17.39
CA GLY A 160 8.96 -31.08 -16.20
C GLY A 160 9.72 -30.82 -14.91
N ASN A 161 11.05 -30.85 -14.94
CA ASN A 161 11.90 -30.50 -13.81
C ASN A 161 12.05 -28.97 -13.73
N HIS A 162 11.54 -28.40 -12.68
CA HIS A 162 11.73 -26.99 -12.37
C HIS A 162 13.11 -26.76 -11.77
N THR A 163 14.10 -26.41 -12.58
CA THR A 163 15.37 -25.91 -12.06
C THR A 163 15.20 -24.45 -11.67
N TYR A 164 15.07 -24.21 -10.37
CA TYR A 164 15.01 -22.86 -9.80
C TYR A 164 16.39 -22.20 -9.64
N GLU A 165 17.43 -22.79 -10.24
CA GLU A 165 18.83 -22.42 -10.03
C GLU A 165 19.19 -21.01 -10.52
N ASP A 166 18.42 -20.46 -11.43
CA ASP A 166 18.65 -19.11 -11.98
C ASP A 166 17.75 -18.03 -11.37
N ARG A 167 17.03 -18.33 -10.31
CA ARG A 167 16.22 -17.31 -9.64
C ARG A 167 17.10 -16.41 -8.81
N LYS A 168 17.03 -15.12 -9.05
CA LYS A 168 17.56 -14.15 -8.12
C LYS A 168 16.67 -14.11 -6.90
N TYR A 169 17.18 -14.61 -5.78
CA TYR A 169 16.55 -14.45 -4.50
C TYR A 169 17.14 -13.25 -3.77
N TYR A 170 16.31 -12.63 -2.96
CA TYR A 170 16.64 -11.43 -2.23
C TYR A 170 16.62 -11.73 -0.73
N THR A 171 17.33 -10.93 0.04
CA THR A 171 17.18 -10.90 1.49
C THR A 171 15.95 -10.06 1.85
N PHE A 172 15.47 -10.21 3.08
CA PHE A 172 14.41 -9.36 3.62
C PHE A 172 14.78 -7.87 3.55
N GLU A 173 16.01 -7.57 3.96
CA GLU A 173 16.56 -6.22 4.03
C GLU A 173 16.67 -5.56 2.65
N GLU A 174 17.08 -6.32 1.63
CA GLU A 174 17.15 -5.83 0.24
C GLU A 174 15.75 -5.47 -0.27
N LEU A 175 14.76 -6.34 -0.07
CA LEU A 175 13.38 -6.09 -0.52
C LEU A 175 12.76 -4.90 0.20
N VAL A 176 12.99 -4.77 1.51
CA VAL A 176 12.51 -3.63 2.29
C VAL A 176 13.19 -2.33 1.85
N ALA A 177 14.50 -2.35 1.61
CA ALA A 177 15.23 -1.17 1.16
C ALA A 177 14.77 -0.72 -0.23
N ASP A 178 14.53 -1.66 -1.13
CA ASP A 178 14.01 -1.38 -2.47
C ASP A 178 12.61 -0.75 -2.40
N ASP A 179 11.69 -1.36 -1.65
CA ASP A 179 10.32 -0.85 -1.55
C ASP A 179 10.28 0.52 -0.84
N ARG A 180 11.14 0.77 0.14
CA ARG A 180 11.24 2.11 0.75
C ARG A 180 11.69 3.18 -0.25
N ARG A 181 12.64 2.87 -1.15
CA ARG A 181 13.01 3.78 -2.24
C ARG A 181 11.86 4.02 -3.20
N ASP A 182 11.17 2.95 -3.57
CA ASP A 182 9.99 3.00 -4.43
C ASP A 182 8.86 3.86 -3.81
N CYS A 183 8.63 3.72 -2.51
CA CYS A 183 7.66 4.55 -1.78
C CYS A 183 8.04 6.03 -1.76
N ALA A 184 9.33 6.34 -1.60
CA ALA A 184 9.82 7.70 -1.68
C ALA A 184 9.66 8.26 -3.10
N GLU A 185 9.97 7.47 -4.13
CA GLU A 185 9.73 7.86 -5.53
C GLU A 185 8.24 8.10 -5.79
N TRP A 186 7.35 7.19 -5.35
CA TRP A 186 5.91 7.36 -5.47
C TRP A 186 5.42 8.67 -4.88
N ASN A 187 5.81 8.99 -3.67
CA ASN A 187 5.41 10.22 -3.00
C ASN A 187 5.89 11.48 -3.76
N ASN A 188 7.01 11.37 -4.48
CA ASN A 188 7.57 12.45 -5.28
C ASN A 188 7.12 12.45 -6.77
N THR A 189 6.26 11.52 -7.20
CA THR A 189 5.66 11.59 -8.53
C THR A 189 4.51 12.59 -8.56
N LEU A 190 4.22 13.13 -9.74
CA LEU A 190 3.12 14.06 -9.94
C LEU A 190 1.80 13.45 -9.48
N HIS A 191 1.00 14.25 -8.81
CA HIS A 191 -0.35 13.84 -8.41
C HIS A 191 -1.20 13.56 -9.66
N PRO A 192 -1.98 12.46 -9.72
CA PRO A 192 -2.71 12.10 -10.96
C PRO A 192 -3.74 13.13 -11.38
N ASN A 193 -4.29 13.90 -10.46
CA ASN A 193 -5.22 14.99 -10.78
C ASN A 193 -4.49 16.33 -10.99
N GLN A 194 -3.76 16.44 -12.10
CA GLN A 194 -3.05 17.66 -12.47
C GLN A 194 -3.98 18.82 -12.82
N LYS A 195 -5.25 18.55 -13.09
CA LYS A 195 -6.26 19.62 -13.25
C LYS A 195 -6.50 20.36 -11.94
N LYS A 196 -6.55 19.62 -10.83
CA LYS A 196 -6.77 20.19 -9.49
C LYS A 196 -5.47 20.66 -8.83
N TYR A 197 -4.35 19.98 -9.12
CA TYR A 197 -3.05 20.18 -8.49
C TYR A 197 -1.95 20.33 -9.56
N PRO A 198 -1.96 21.42 -10.35
CA PRO A 198 -1.04 21.59 -11.48
C PRO A 198 0.42 21.69 -11.01
N GLY A 199 1.28 20.82 -11.56
CA GLY A 199 2.71 20.77 -11.26
C GLY A 199 3.07 20.21 -9.88
N MET A 200 2.11 19.85 -9.05
CA MET A 200 2.35 19.33 -7.70
C MET A 200 2.59 17.83 -7.69
N THR A 201 3.58 17.40 -6.92
CA THR A 201 3.76 15.98 -6.57
C THR A 201 2.71 15.57 -5.52
N ARG A 202 2.63 14.25 -5.25
CA ARG A 202 1.79 13.75 -4.16
C ARG A 202 2.21 14.35 -2.82
N TRP A 203 3.51 14.45 -2.59
CA TRP A 203 4.07 15.05 -1.37
C TRP A 203 3.73 16.54 -1.27
N ASP A 204 3.83 17.30 -2.36
CA ASP A 204 3.44 18.71 -2.36
C ASP A 204 1.97 18.89 -2.01
N VAL A 205 1.10 18.03 -2.56
CA VAL A 205 -0.34 18.05 -2.21
C VAL A 205 -0.55 17.69 -0.74
N LEU A 206 0.15 16.67 -0.22
CA LEU A 206 0.07 16.31 1.19
C LEU A 206 0.36 17.52 2.09
N VAL A 207 1.51 18.16 1.87
CA VAL A 207 1.96 19.28 2.71
C VAL A 207 1.08 20.52 2.54
N ALA A 208 0.73 20.87 1.29
CA ALA A 208 -0.05 22.07 1.00
C ALA A 208 -1.52 21.98 1.44
N ARG A 209 -2.03 20.79 1.69
CA ARG A 209 -3.44 20.56 2.07
C ARG A 209 -3.62 20.10 3.51
N ILE A 210 -2.55 20.06 4.30
CA ILE A 210 -2.66 19.88 5.77
C ILE A 210 -3.51 21.02 6.35
N ASN A 211 -4.45 20.65 7.20
CA ASN A 211 -5.31 21.61 7.92
C ASN A 211 -4.83 21.75 9.37
#